data_ecca20ac196791c97f0b0e37069182a5
#
_entry.id   ecca20ac196791c97f0b0e37069182a5
#
_cell.length_a   1.000
_cell.length_b   1.000
_cell.length_c   1.000
_cell.angle_alpha   90.00
_cell.angle_beta   90.00
_cell.angle_gamma   90.00
#
_symmetry.space_group_name_H-M   'P 1'
#
loop_
_entity.id
_entity.type
_entity.pdbx_description
1 polymer ?
#
loop_
_entity_poly.entity_id
_entity_poly.type
_entity_poly.pdbx_seq_one_letter_code
_entity_poly.pdbx_strand_id
1 'polypeptide(L)'
;MRNPARIPELRIGLQQVAAMVVAVRRREFVNTINAMRITFDPDKDRANQAKHGLSLSLAERMDWSGLLAKPDSRREYGELRVIGFVPDATGRLFCVVFTDRTDGRRIISPRKANLREIKLYAANDQN
;
A
#
# COMPACT_ATOMS: atom_id res chain seq x y z
N MET A 1 -13.03 17.93 15.11
CA MET A 1 -14.05 18.00 14.09
C MET A 1 -13.46 17.85 12.71
N ARG A 2 -14.23 17.38 11.81
CA ARG A 2 -13.75 17.11 10.49
C ARG A 2 -13.41 18.38 9.72
N ASN A 3 -12.39 18.29 8.91
CA ASN A 3 -12.07 19.33 7.95
C ASN A 3 -12.89 19.07 6.70
N PRO A 4 -13.86 19.92 6.37
CA PRO A 4 -14.74 19.68 5.22
C PRO A 4 -13.99 19.55 3.89
N ALA A 5 -12.90 20.28 3.76
CA ALA A 5 -12.13 20.23 2.53
C ALA A 5 -11.44 18.88 2.34
N ARG A 6 -11.09 18.23 3.45
CA ARG A 6 -10.43 16.93 3.38
C ARG A 6 -11.37 15.80 3.03
N ILE A 7 -12.61 15.90 3.50
CA ILE A 7 -13.56 14.80 3.32
C ILE A 7 -13.86 14.54 1.84
N PRO A 8 -14.18 15.56 1.03
CA PRO A 8 -14.39 15.30 -0.40
C PRO A 8 -13.17 14.72 -1.08
N GLU A 9 -12.00 15.21 -0.72
CA GLU A 9 -10.75 14.71 -1.28
C GLU A 9 -10.55 13.25 -0.91
N LEU A 10 -10.81 12.90 0.35
CA LEU A 10 -10.70 11.51 0.81
C LEU A 10 -11.71 10.63 0.10
N ARG A 11 -12.93 11.12 -0.15
CA ARG A 11 -13.91 10.34 -0.87
C ARG A 11 -13.47 10.03 -2.28
N ILE A 12 -12.94 11.04 -2.97
CA ILE A 12 -12.43 10.83 -4.31
C ILE A 12 -11.31 9.79 -4.26
N GLY A 13 -10.43 9.93 -3.28
CA GLY A 13 -9.36 8.97 -3.08
C GLY A 13 -9.87 7.56 -2.84
N LEU A 14 -10.93 7.43 -2.04
CA LEU A 14 -11.52 6.13 -1.75
C LEU A 14 -12.12 5.49 -2.99
N GLN A 15 -12.78 6.28 -3.84
CA GLN A 15 -13.30 5.73 -5.08
C GLN A 15 -12.19 5.23 -5.98
N GLN A 16 -11.13 6.02 -6.11
CA GLN A 16 -9.98 5.59 -6.89
C GLN A 16 -9.32 4.37 -6.28
N VAL A 17 -9.21 4.36 -4.96
CA VAL A 17 -8.64 3.26 -4.23
C VAL A 17 -9.46 1.99 -4.46
N ALA A 18 -10.78 2.08 -4.40
CA ALA A 18 -11.63 0.92 -4.61
C ALA A 18 -11.40 0.33 -6.00
N ALA A 19 -11.31 1.19 -7.01
CA ALA A 19 -11.04 0.74 -8.37
C ALA A 19 -9.68 0.07 -8.47
N MET A 20 -8.68 0.65 -7.84
CA MET A 20 -7.33 0.09 -7.85
C MET A 20 -7.25 -1.22 -7.08
N VAL A 21 -7.94 -1.29 -5.95
CA VAL A 21 -7.97 -2.53 -5.16
C VAL A 21 -8.55 -3.66 -5.99
N VAL A 22 -9.64 -3.40 -6.72
CA VAL A 22 -10.24 -4.41 -7.56
C VAL A 22 -9.25 -4.85 -8.63
N ALA A 23 -8.58 -3.91 -9.27
CA ALA A 23 -7.61 -4.23 -10.30
C ALA A 23 -6.42 -5.02 -9.74
N VAL A 24 -5.91 -4.60 -8.60
CA VAL A 24 -4.78 -5.26 -7.95
C VAL A 24 -5.16 -6.67 -7.51
N ARG A 25 -6.32 -6.81 -6.87
CA ARG A 25 -6.79 -8.13 -6.44
C ARG A 25 -7.01 -9.06 -7.61
N ARG A 26 -7.54 -8.53 -8.71
CA ARG A 26 -7.74 -9.32 -9.91
C ARG A 26 -6.42 -9.83 -10.43
N ARG A 27 -5.41 -8.95 -10.44
CA ARG A 27 -4.07 -9.34 -10.84
C ARG A 27 -3.48 -10.37 -9.90
N GLU A 28 -3.63 -10.16 -8.60
CA GLU A 28 -3.15 -11.10 -7.61
C GLU A 28 -3.84 -12.44 -7.73
N PHE A 29 -5.13 -12.42 -7.99
CA PHE A 29 -5.88 -13.65 -8.16
C PHE A 29 -5.33 -14.45 -9.34
N VAL A 30 -5.08 -13.77 -10.44
CA VAL A 30 -4.50 -14.42 -11.63
C VAL A 30 -3.10 -14.92 -11.32
N ASN A 31 -2.34 -14.18 -10.55
CA ASN A 31 -0.96 -14.50 -10.25
C ASN A 31 -0.77 -15.28 -8.95
N THR A 32 -1.84 -15.64 -8.28
CA THR A 32 -1.75 -16.40 -7.03
C THR A 32 -0.95 -17.67 -7.22
N ILE A 33 -1.14 -18.32 -8.34
CA ILE A 33 -0.46 -19.56 -8.67
C ILE A 33 1.05 -19.32 -8.80
N ASN A 34 1.43 -18.15 -9.26
CA ASN A 34 2.83 -17.82 -9.52
C ASN A 34 3.50 -17.12 -8.34
N ALA A 35 2.81 -16.93 -7.23
CA ALA A 35 3.34 -16.31 -6.04
C ALA A 35 3.91 -14.92 -6.35
N MET A 36 3.25 -13.88 -5.90
CA MET A 36 3.72 -12.52 -6.11
C MET A 36 5.10 -12.35 -5.48
N ARG A 37 6.06 -11.96 -6.30
CA ARG A 37 7.42 -11.73 -5.83
C ARG A 37 7.53 -10.34 -5.24
N ILE A 38 8.14 -10.25 -4.06
CA ILE A 38 8.45 -8.97 -3.43
C ILE A 38 9.92 -8.69 -3.70
N THR A 39 10.21 -7.49 -4.20
CA THR A 39 11.58 -7.06 -4.45
C THR A 39 11.82 -5.70 -3.78
N PHE A 40 13.08 -5.34 -3.56
CA PHE A 40 13.44 -4.05 -3.01
C PHE A 40 14.93 -3.79 -3.19
N ASP A 41 15.29 -2.52 -3.08
CA ASP A 41 16.68 -2.07 -3.17
C ASP A 41 17.31 -2.18 -1.78
N PRO A 42 18.44 -2.88 -1.61
CA PRO A 42 19.08 -3.00 -0.30
C PRO A 42 19.47 -1.67 0.33
N ASP A 43 19.85 -0.68 -0.47
CA ASP A 43 20.19 0.64 0.07
C ASP A 43 18.96 1.33 0.64
N LYS A 44 17.84 1.21 -0.05
CA LYS A 44 16.58 1.77 0.44
C LYS A 44 16.10 1.01 1.67
N ASP A 45 16.37 -0.27 1.75
CA ASP A 45 16.05 -1.07 2.93
C ASP A 45 16.79 -0.53 4.15
N ARG A 46 18.08 -0.29 4.01
CA ARG A 46 18.86 0.28 5.12
C ARG A 46 18.36 1.65 5.52
N ALA A 47 18.05 2.50 4.54
CA ALA A 47 17.53 3.83 4.81
C ALA A 47 16.18 3.78 5.53
N ASN A 48 15.32 2.87 5.11
CA ASN A 48 14.01 2.73 5.72
C ASN A 48 14.11 2.21 7.15
N GLN A 49 15.03 1.30 7.40
CA GLN A 49 15.26 0.82 8.77
C GLN A 49 15.74 1.95 9.67
N ALA A 50 16.63 2.81 9.15
CA ALA A 50 17.11 3.95 9.93
C ALA A 50 16.01 4.95 10.20
N LYS A 51 15.14 5.18 9.23
CA LYS A 51 14.08 6.21 9.34
C LYS A 51 12.87 5.72 10.12
N HIS A 52 12.45 4.49 9.88
CA HIS A 52 11.18 3.96 10.42
C HIS A 52 11.35 2.73 11.28
N GLY A 53 12.55 2.18 11.38
CA GLY A 53 12.79 0.96 12.12
C GLY A 53 12.23 -0.29 11.47
N LEU A 54 11.92 -0.21 10.18
CA LEU A 54 11.29 -1.31 9.46
C LEU A 54 12.09 -1.71 8.23
N SER A 55 12.24 -3.02 8.04
CA SER A 55 12.85 -3.55 6.82
C SER A 55 11.81 -3.62 5.72
N LEU A 56 12.25 -3.40 4.48
CA LEU A 56 11.38 -3.54 3.32
C LEU A 56 10.93 -5.01 3.13
N SER A 57 11.71 -5.95 3.65
CA SER A 57 11.36 -7.37 3.59
C SER A 57 10.10 -7.70 4.38
N LEU A 58 9.68 -6.81 5.27
CA LEU A 58 8.45 -6.96 6.02
C LEU A 58 7.24 -7.16 5.08
N ALA A 59 7.32 -6.61 3.87
CA ALA A 59 6.26 -6.74 2.88
C ALA A 59 5.98 -8.20 2.51
N GLU A 60 6.95 -9.08 2.69
CA GLU A 60 6.75 -10.51 2.41
C GLU A 60 5.79 -11.17 3.39
N ARG A 61 5.60 -10.55 4.56
CA ARG A 61 4.71 -11.08 5.60
C ARG A 61 3.38 -10.37 5.67
N MET A 62 3.13 -9.44 4.76
CA MET A 62 1.88 -8.70 4.75
C MET A 62 0.81 -9.48 4.01
N ASP A 63 -0.43 -9.26 4.43
CA ASP A 63 -1.59 -9.86 3.77
C ASP A 63 -2.04 -8.95 2.64
N TRP A 64 -1.50 -9.17 1.46
CA TRP A 64 -1.79 -8.34 0.30
C TRP A 64 -3.22 -8.48 -0.21
N SER A 65 -3.92 -9.53 0.23
CA SER A 65 -5.34 -9.64 -0.13
C SER A 65 -6.17 -8.56 0.54
N GLY A 66 -5.66 -7.95 1.61
CA GLY A 66 -6.32 -6.85 2.29
C GLY A 66 -5.87 -5.48 1.82
N LEU A 67 -5.13 -5.41 0.72
CA LEU A 67 -4.61 -4.15 0.21
C LEU A 67 -5.71 -3.16 -0.16
N LEU A 68 -5.56 -1.93 0.32
CA LEU A 68 -6.37 -0.78 -0.09
C LEU A 68 -5.40 0.25 -0.65
N ALA A 69 -5.49 0.55 -1.94
CA ALA A 69 -4.44 1.28 -2.62
C ALA A 69 -4.97 2.46 -3.41
N LYS A 70 -4.10 3.46 -3.60
CA LYS A 70 -4.37 4.60 -4.47
C LYS A 70 -3.08 5.00 -5.17
N PRO A 71 -3.16 5.69 -6.32
CA PRO A 71 -1.97 6.19 -6.99
C PRO A 71 -1.22 7.19 -6.12
N ASP A 72 0.10 7.14 -6.18
CA ASP A 72 0.94 8.15 -5.54
C ASP A 72 1.23 9.22 -6.59
N SER A 73 0.51 10.33 -6.50
CA SER A 73 0.62 11.42 -7.46
C SER A 73 1.41 12.61 -6.92
N ARG A 74 2.18 12.40 -5.84
CA ARG A 74 2.91 13.50 -5.22
C ARG A 74 3.98 14.09 -6.13
N ARG A 75 4.49 13.29 -7.07
CA ARG A 75 5.46 13.75 -8.05
C ARG A 75 5.45 12.84 -9.27
N GLU A 76 6.16 13.27 -10.30
CA GLU A 76 6.35 12.49 -11.51
C GLU A 76 7.49 11.50 -11.28
N TYR A 77 7.19 10.22 -11.32
CA TYR A 77 8.19 9.19 -11.03
C TYR A 77 8.66 8.43 -12.26
N GLY A 78 8.02 8.67 -13.41
CA GLY A 78 8.32 7.90 -14.61
C GLY A 78 7.71 6.51 -14.61
N GLU A 79 7.04 6.12 -13.56
CA GLU A 79 6.32 4.85 -13.44
C GLU A 79 5.19 5.04 -12.43
N LEU A 80 4.20 4.18 -12.49
CA LEU A 80 3.08 4.25 -11.57
C LEU A 80 3.53 3.78 -10.19
N ARG A 81 3.49 4.67 -9.23
CA ARG A 81 3.69 4.33 -7.82
C ARG A 81 2.36 4.30 -7.11
N VAL A 82 2.26 3.42 -6.15
CA VAL A 82 1.03 3.15 -5.42
C VAL A 82 1.29 3.32 -3.94
N ILE A 83 0.37 4.01 -3.26
CA ILE A 83 0.35 4.06 -1.80
C ILE A 83 -0.71 3.06 -1.36
N GLY A 84 -0.30 2.04 -0.61
CA GLY A 84 -1.21 1.00 -0.17
C GLY A 84 -1.27 0.90 1.34
N PHE A 85 -2.46 0.57 1.85
CA PHE A 85 -2.64 0.20 3.25
C PHE A 85 -2.81 -1.31 3.29
N VAL A 86 -1.94 -1.98 4.04
CA VAL A 86 -1.86 -3.43 4.02
C VAL A 86 -1.73 -3.94 5.45
N PRO A 87 -2.57 -4.86 5.88
CA PRO A 87 -2.42 -5.45 7.21
C PRO A 87 -1.42 -6.61 7.17
N ASP A 88 -0.85 -6.91 8.32
CA ASP A 88 -0.08 -8.13 8.47
C ASP A 88 -0.96 -9.21 9.14
N ALA A 89 -0.38 -10.36 9.42
CA ALA A 89 -1.11 -11.47 10.02
C ALA A 89 -1.65 -11.16 11.42
N THR A 90 -1.05 -10.18 12.10
CA THR A 90 -1.49 -9.79 13.44
C THR A 90 -2.60 -8.75 13.40
N GLY A 91 -2.93 -8.25 12.22
CA GLY A 91 -3.92 -7.19 12.05
C GLY A 91 -3.34 -5.79 12.11
N ARG A 92 -2.02 -5.66 12.28
CA ARG A 92 -1.38 -4.35 12.27
C ARG A 92 -1.36 -3.81 10.84
N LEU A 93 -1.70 -2.54 10.72
CA LEU A 93 -1.80 -1.90 9.40
C LEU A 93 -0.52 -1.13 9.07
N PHE A 94 -0.07 -1.28 7.84
CA PHE A 94 1.08 -0.56 7.32
C PHE A 94 0.70 0.26 6.12
N CYS A 95 1.42 1.36 5.92
CA CYS A 95 1.33 2.16 4.70
C CYS A 95 2.57 1.85 3.88
N VAL A 96 2.37 1.32 2.68
CA VAL A 96 3.46 0.84 1.84
C VAL A 96 3.40 1.54 0.50
N VAL A 97 4.52 2.13 0.10
CA VAL A 97 4.66 2.66 -1.25
C VAL A 97 5.36 1.60 -2.08
N PHE A 98 4.79 1.27 -3.21
CA PHE A 98 5.35 0.24 -4.09
C PHE A 98 5.05 0.54 -5.54
N THR A 99 5.72 -0.17 -6.43
CA THR A 99 5.42 -0.15 -7.85
C THR A 99 5.45 -1.58 -8.36
N ASP A 100 4.48 -1.93 -9.21
CA ASP A 100 4.43 -3.26 -9.79
C ASP A 100 5.22 -3.26 -11.09
N ARG A 101 6.11 -4.23 -11.21
CA ARG A 101 6.95 -4.43 -12.37
C ARG A 101 6.79 -5.85 -12.87
N THR A 102 7.34 -6.14 -14.03
CA THR A 102 7.21 -7.46 -14.61
C THR A 102 7.83 -8.56 -13.75
N ASP A 103 8.86 -8.22 -12.97
CA ASP A 103 9.55 -9.18 -12.11
C ASP A 103 8.97 -9.26 -10.70
N GLY A 104 7.94 -8.44 -10.39
CA GLY A 104 7.32 -8.50 -9.09
C GLY A 104 6.90 -7.14 -8.56
N ARG A 105 6.50 -7.13 -7.31
CA ARG A 105 6.10 -5.91 -6.62
C ARG A 105 7.32 -5.32 -5.91
N ARG A 106 7.74 -4.17 -6.40
CA ARG A 106 8.93 -3.52 -5.84
C ARG A 106 8.53 -2.58 -4.73
N ILE A 107 9.00 -2.88 -3.54
CA ILE A 107 8.69 -2.09 -2.34
C ILE A 107 9.61 -0.89 -2.29
N ILE A 108 9.02 0.28 -2.13
CA ILE A 108 9.76 1.53 -2.04
C ILE A 108 9.96 1.91 -0.58
N SER A 109 8.87 1.87 0.21
CA SER A 109 8.94 2.30 1.60
C SER A 109 7.73 1.81 2.38
N PRO A 110 7.93 1.03 3.44
CA PRO A 110 6.87 0.72 4.39
C PRO A 110 6.99 1.57 5.64
N ARG A 111 5.87 1.89 6.24
CA ARG A 111 5.81 2.49 7.58
C ARG A 111 4.53 2.05 8.26
N LYS A 112 4.49 2.19 9.58
CA LYS A 112 3.25 1.90 10.30
C LYS A 112 2.19 2.93 9.92
N ALA A 113 0.95 2.48 9.79
CA ALA A 113 -0.16 3.38 9.53
C ALA A 113 -0.44 4.21 10.79
N ASN A 114 -0.86 5.46 10.59
CA ASN A 114 -1.27 6.31 11.70
C ASN A 114 -2.75 6.07 12.01
N LEU A 115 -3.22 6.69 13.10
CA LEU A 115 -4.58 6.45 13.56
C LEU A 115 -5.64 6.84 12.52
N ARG A 116 -5.42 7.96 11.83
CA ARG A 116 -6.35 8.39 10.78
C ARG A 116 -6.44 7.36 9.67
N GLU A 117 -5.30 6.83 9.28
CA GLU A 117 -5.24 5.83 8.22
C GLU A 117 -5.91 4.54 8.64
N ILE A 118 -5.73 4.15 9.89
CA ILE A 118 -6.39 2.97 10.43
C ILE A 118 -7.91 3.13 10.38
N LYS A 119 -8.41 4.31 10.78
CA LYS A 119 -9.84 4.58 10.75
C LYS A 119 -10.38 4.59 9.33
N LEU A 120 -9.63 5.18 8.41
CA LEU A 120 -10.01 5.23 7.01
C LEU A 120 -10.08 3.82 6.42
N TYR A 121 -9.11 3.01 6.73
CA TYR A 121 -9.07 1.63 6.26
C TYR A 121 -10.26 0.84 6.80
N ALA A 122 -10.54 0.96 8.10
CA ALA A 122 -11.65 0.26 8.72
C ALA A 122 -12.99 0.69 8.11
N ALA A 123 -13.17 1.99 7.87
CA ALA A 123 -14.40 2.50 7.27
C ALA A 123 -14.58 1.95 5.85
N ASN A 124 -13.53 1.84 5.09
CA ASN A 124 -13.59 1.33 3.74
C ASN A 124 -13.81 -0.17 3.71
N ASP A 125 -13.26 -0.88 4.69
CA ASP A 125 -13.38 -2.33 4.77
C ASP A 125 -14.82 -2.77 5.06
N GLN A 126 -15.60 -1.91 5.70
CA GLN A 126 -16.99 -2.21 6.04
C GLN A 126 -17.93 -2.01 4.86
N ASN A 127 -17.47 -1.45 3.78
CA ASN A 127 -18.27 -1.25 2.59
C ASN A 127 -17.97 -2.35 1.56
#